data_ac6ce72fd810598ff7cd7e33ebc9c2ee
#
_entry.id   ac6ce72fd810598ff7cd7e33ebc9c2ee
#
_cell.length_a   1.000
_cell.length_b   1.000
_cell.length_c   1.000
_cell.angle_alpha   90.00
_cell.angle_beta   90.00
_cell.angle_gamma   90.00
#
_symmetry.space_group_name_H-M   'P 1'
#
loop_
_entity.id
_entity.type
_entity.pdbx_description
1 polymer ?
#
loop_
_entity_poly.entity_id
_entity_poly.type
_entity_poly.pdbx_seq_one_letter_code
_entity_poly.pdbx_strand_id
1 'polypeptide(L)'
;MTATGGQPPRFFEPDTILRVLADHQVRFILVGGIAATVHGSPSVTYDVDVAPEQSPENLERLAAALTELGAVRYTEPDEDLAEPSADELLARVEQFASPVGYIDVLRELRAVGGYDQLLAAAELIDIAGVSVYVAALDDIIASKQAAHRPKDLAQLPALYALRDELRARPRP
;
A
#
# COMPACT_ATOMS: atom_id res chain seq x y z
N MET A 1 -6.42 -18.12 28.87
CA MET A 1 -5.34 -17.52 28.09
C MET A 1 -6.01 -16.54 27.13
N THR A 2 -5.83 -15.27 27.36
CA THR A 2 -6.46 -14.19 26.62
C THR A 2 -5.86 -14.12 25.22
N ALA A 3 -6.68 -14.33 24.18
CA ALA A 3 -6.33 -14.02 22.82
C ALA A 3 -5.97 -12.53 22.76
N THR A 4 -4.73 -12.23 22.49
CA THR A 4 -4.26 -10.87 22.26
C THR A 4 -4.74 -10.47 20.88
N GLY A 5 -5.96 -9.95 20.79
CA GLY A 5 -6.40 -9.22 19.63
C GLY A 5 -5.34 -8.17 19.34
N GLY A 6 -4.85 -8.13 18.10
CA GLY A 6 -3.76 -7.25 17.69
C GLY A 6 -3.99 -5.84 18.22
N GLN A 7 -3.12 -5.38 19.11
CA GLN A 7 -3.17 -3.99 19.59
C GLN A 7 -3.00 -3.08 18.38
N PRO A 8 -3.80 -2.01 18.25
CA PRO A 8 -3.58 -1.03 17.20
C PRO A 8 -2.13 -0.54 17.26
N PRO A 9 -1.51 -0.28 16.11
CA PRO A 9 -0.12 0.17 16.07
C PRO A 9 0.06 1.39 16.96
N ARG A 10 1.10 1.37 17.80
CA ARG A 10 1.41 2.50 18.69
C ARG A 10 2.06 3.65 17.95
N PHE A 11 2.68 3.32 16.81
CA PHE A 11 3.40 4.25 15.95
C PHE A 11 3.10 3.91 14.51
N PHE A 12 3.23 4.89 13.62
CA PHE A 12 3.17 4.69 12.20
C PHE A 12 4.55 5.00 11.61
N GLU A 13 5.25 3.96 11.20
CA GLU A 13 6.61 4.01 10.67
C GLU A 13 6.65 3.44 9.25
N PRO A 14 6.13 4.17 8.25
CA PRO A 14 6.08 3.68 6.88
C PRO A 14 7.47 3.36 6.31
N ASP A 15 8.49 4.12 6.71
CA ASP A 15 9.87 3.90 6.26
C ASP A 15 10.40 2.53 6.71
N THR A 16 10.06 2.10 7.92
CA THR A 16 10.41 0.77 8.44
C THR A 16 9.72 -0.32 7.62
N ILE A 17 8.43 -0.14 7.31
CA ILE A 17 7.68 -1.10 6.50
C ILE A 17 8.29 -1.22 5.10
N LEU A 18 8.55 -0.09 4.43
CA LEU A 18 9.11 -0.08 3.07
C LEU A 18 10.52 -0.69 3.02
N ARG A 19 11.34 -0.43 4.07
CA ARG A 19 12.69 -1.01 4.16
C ARG A 19 12.64 -2.52 4.29
N VAL A 20 11.82 -3.07 5.17
CA VAL A 20 11.69 -4.53 5.34
C VAL A 20 11.20 -5.19 4.05
N LEU A 21 10.20 -4.60 3.36
CA LEU A 21 9.76 -5.10 2.06
C LEU A 21 10.90 -5.13 1.03
N ALA A 22 11.73 -4.07 0.99
CA ALA A 22 12.87 -3.99 0.09
C ALA A 22 13.99 -4.98 0.45
N ASP A 23 14.29 -5.17 1.74
CA ASP A 23 15.30 -6.11 2.24
C ASP A 23 14.93 -7.57 1.86
N HIS A 24 13.65 -7.89 1.87
CA HIS A 24 13.12 -9.16 1.36
C HIS A 24 12.99 -9.21 -0.17
N GLN A 25 13.40 -8.16 -0.87
CA GLN A 25 13.33 -8.08 -2.35
C GLN A 25 11.90 -8.28 -2.88
N VAL A 26 10.90 -7.82 -2.15
CA VAL A 26 9.50 -7.85 -2.58
C VAL A 26 9.33 -6.88 -3.75
N ARG A 27 8.76 -7.38 -4.85
CA ARG A 27 8.34 -6.53 -5.98
C ARG A 27 6.92 -6.06 -5.74
N PHE A 28 6.74 -4.76 -5.59
CA PHE A 28 5.45 -4.13 -5.33
C PHE A 28 5.40 -2.72 -5.89
N ILE A 29 4.19 -2.22 -6.07
CA ILE A 29 3.91 -0.81 -6.33
C ILE A 29 3.29 -0.22 -5.07
N LEU A 30 3.85 0.88 -4.58
CA LEU A 30 3.25 1.67 -3.51
C LEU A 30 2.04 2.42 -4.09
N VAL A 31 0.89 2.25 -3.45
CA VAL A 31 -0.38 2.82 -3.89
C VAL A 31 -1.05 3.60 -2.75
N GLY A 32 -2.28 4.04 -2.92
CA GLY A 32 -3.10 4.61 -1.86
C GLY A 32 -2.62 5.94 -1.30
N GLY A 33 -2.76 6.11 0.01
CA GLY A 33 -2.55 7.38 0.70
C GLY A 33 -1.09 7.84 0.72
N ILE A 34 -0.15 6.95 1.03
CA ILE A 34 1.30 7.29 1.02
C ILE A 34 1.74 7.67 -0.39
N ALA A 35 1.33 6.92 -1.42
CA ALA A 35 1.65 7.26 -2.80
C ALA A 35 1.13 8.65 -3.18
N ALA A 36 -0.09 8.99 -2.79
CA ALA A 36 -0.64 10.33 -2.99
C ALA A 36 0.20 11.40 -2.28
N THR A 37 0.64 11.13 -1.04
CA THR A 37 1.49 12.06 -0.27
C THR A 37 2.86 12.26 -0.93
N VAL A 38 3.46 11.20 -1.47
CA VAL A 38 4.72 11.28 -2.23
C VAL A 38 4.61 12.19 -3.44
N HIS A 39 3.45 12.20 -4.12
CA HIS A 39 3.15 13.14 -5.21
C HIS A 39 2.87 14.58 -4.73
N GLY A 40 2.69 14.80 -3.42
CA GLY A 40 2.44 16.12 -2.84
C GLY A 40 1.02 16.33 -2.30
N SER A 41 0.21 15.27 -2.17
CA SER A 41 -1.11 15.38 -1.52
C SER A 41 -0.97 15.76 -0.05
N PRO A 42 -1.77 16.71 0.47
CA PRO A 42 -1.76 17.09 1.87
C PRO A 42 -2.51 16.08 2.77
N SER A 43 -3.05 15.01 2.21
CA SER A 43 -3.85 14.03 2.95
C SER A 43 -2.96 13.24 3.91
N VAL A 44 -3.49 13.00 5.12
CA VAL A 44 -2.84 12.15 6.12
C VAL A 44 -3.38 10.73 5.98
N THR A 45 -2.49 9.75 6.08
CA THR A 45 -2.81 8.33 6.12
C THR A 45 -2.03 7.64 7.23
N TYR A 46 -2.53 6.49 7.69
CA TYR A 46 -1.93 5.68 8.75
C TYR A 46 -1.76 4.22 8.33
N ASP A 47 -1.82 3.97 7.04
CA ASP A 47 -1.66 2.68 6.39
C ASP A 47 -0.68 2.76 5.21
N VAL A 48 0.00 1.66 4.94
CA VAL A 48 0.83 1.48 3.75
C VAL A 48 0.09 0.52 2.83
N ASP A 49 -0.34 1.03 1.68
CA ASP A 49 -1.03 0.25 0.65
C ASP A 49 -0.02 -0.22 -0.40
N VAL A 50 0.05 -1.53 -0.64
CA VAL A 50 0.95 -2.11 -1.63
C VAL A 50 0.22 -3.03 -2.60
N ALA A 51 0.59 -2.97 -3.88
CA ALA A 51 0.14 -3.89 -4.91
C ALA A 51 1.33 -4.76 -5.33
N PRO A 52 1.48 -5.99 -4.80
CA PRO A 52 2.61 -6.86 -5.12
C PRO A 52 2.43 -7.54 -6.47
N GLU A 53 3.55 -7.85 -7.10
CA GLU A 53 3.58 -8.79 -8.22
C GLU A 53 3.13 -10.17 -7.73
N GLN A 54 2.30 -10.84 -8.55
CA GLN A 54 1.50 -12.00 -8.14
C GLN A 54 2.21 -13.35 -8.37
N SER A 55 3.53 -13.38 -8.66
CA SER A 55 4.22 -14.66 -8.74
C SER A 55 4.31 -15.34 -7.36
N PRO A 56 4.21 -16.67 -7.29
CA PRO A 56 4.35 -17.41 -6.04
C PRO A 56 5.63 -17.04 -5.27
N GLU A 57 6.75 -16.92 -5.97
CA GLU A 57 8.04 -16.55 -5.39
C GLU A 57 7.99 -15.17 -4.72
N ASN A 58 7.37 -14.17 -5.35
CA ASN A 58 7.26 -12.83 -4.79
C ASN A 58 6.30 -12.81 -3.59
N LEU A 59 5.23 -13.59 -3.62
CA LEU A 59 4.30 -13.69 -2.51
C LEU A 59 4.90 -14.41 -1.30
N GLU A 60 5.80 -15.39 -1.51
CA GLU A 60 6.60 -15.97 -0.43
C GLU A 60 7.54 -14.95 0.21
N ARG A 61 8.19 -14.09 -0.58
CA ARG A 61 9.00 -12.97 -0.07
C ARG A 61 8.16 -11.98 0.73
N LEU A 62 6.98 -11.64 0.22
CA LEU A 62 6.04 -10.76 0.93
C LEU A 62 5.58 -11.38 2.25
N ALA A 63 5.22 -12.67 2.28
CA ALA A 63 4.85 -13.37 3.50
C ALA A 63 5.98 -13.34 4.54
N ALA A 64 7.22 -13.59 4.11
CA ALA A 64 8.39 -13.50 4.98
C ALA A 64 8.62 -12.08 5.54
N ALA A 65 8.46 -11.04 4.71
CA ALA A 65 8.56 -9.65 5.14
C ALA A 65 7.47 -9.29 6.16
N LEU A 66 6.23 -9.69 5.92
CA LEU A 66 5.12 -9.47 6.86
C LEU A 66 5.37 -10.19 8.20
N THR A 67 5.92 -11.40 8.17
CA THR A 67 6.30 -12.14 9.37
C THR A 67 7.40 -11.41 10.15
N GLU A 68 8.43 -10.89 9.48
CA GLU A 68 9.48 -10.08 10.12
C GLU A 68 8.92 -8.81 10.76
N LEU A 69 7.95 -8.16 10.13
CA LEU A 69 7.25 -6.99 10.66
C LEU A 69 6.35 -7.33 11.86
N GLY A 70 6.18 -8.61 12.20
CA GLY A 70 5.21 -9.05 13.20
C GLY A 70 3.77 -8.74 12.80
N ALA A 71 3.53 -8.68 11.49
CA ALA A 71 2.22 -8.38 10.94
C ALA A 71 1.28 -9.57 11.13
N VAL A 72 0.11 -9.31 11.67
CA VAL A 72 -0.98 -10.27 11.79
C VAL A 72 -2.17 -9.79 10.97
N ARG A 73 -2.91 -10.74 10.42
CA ARG A 73 -4.10 -10.39 9.63
C ARG A 73 -5.06 -9.59 10.50
N TYR A 74 -5.49 -8.45 10.00
CA TYR A 74 -6.51 -7.64 10.66
C TYR A 74 -7.88 -8.13 10.19
N THR A 75 -8.54 -8.89 11.06
CA THR A 75 -9.90 -9.36 10.86
C THR A 75 -10.80 -8.79 11.94
N GLU A 76 -12.10 -8.78 11.68
CA GLU A 76 -13.09 -8.49 12.73
C GLU A 76 -12.87 -9.42 13.94
N PRO A 77 -13.30 -9.04 15.18
CA PRO A 77 -12.83 -9.59 16.45
C PRO A 77 -12.95 -11.10 16.70
N ASP A 78 -13.58 -11.86 15.81
CA ASP A 78 -13.94 -13.27 16.03
C ASP A 78 -13.21 -14.28 15.11
N GLU A 79 -12.23 -13.89 14.31
CA GLU A 79 -11.47 -14.83 13.48
C GLU A 79 -10.06 -15.08 14.01
N ASP A 80 -9.60 -16.33 13.95
CA ASP A 80 -8.26 -16.73 14.36
C ASP A 80 -7.19 -16.03 13.52
N LEU A 81 -6.30 -15.30 14.18
CA LEU A 81 -5.18 -14.60 13.56
C LEU A 81 -4.08 -15.62 13.22
N ALA A 82 -3.95 -15.97 11.94
CA ALA A 82 -2.86 -16.78 11.44
C ALA A 82 -1.75 -15.89 10.85
N GLU A 83 -0.51 -16.40 10.87
CA GLU A 83 0.58 -15.77 10.11
C GLU A 83 0.25 -15.82 8.60
N PRO A 84 0.57 -14.74 7.85
CA PRO A 84 0.25 -14.70 6.44
C PRO A 84 1.04 -15.75 5.65
N SER A 85 0.35 -16.51 4.81
CA SER A 85 0.97 -17.43 3.86
C SER A 85 0.88 -16.89 2.43
N ALA A 86 1.76 -17.37 1.55
CA ALA A 86 1.75 -16.96 0.14
C ALA A 86 0.41 -17.31 -0.56
N ASP A 87 -0.16 -18.46 -0.26
CA ASP A 87 -1.43 -18.91 -0.85
C ASP A 87 -2.61 -18.01 -0.44
N GLU A 88 -2.60 -17.50 0.77
CA GLU A 88 -3.65 -16.60 1.26
C GLU A 88 -3.54 -15.21 0.64
N LEU A 89 -2.32 -14.73 0.37
CA LEU A 89 -2.09 -13.45 -0.31
C LEU A 89 -2.56 -13.44 -1.77
N LEU A 90 -2.75 -14.62 -2.38
CA LEU A 90 -3.31 -14.75 -3.73
C LEU A 90 -4.83 -14.49 -3.79
N ALA A 91 -5.53 -14.57 -2.69
CA ALA A 91 -6.99 -14.70 -2.71
C ALA A 91 -7.77 -13.38 -2.63
N ARG A 92 -7.28 -12.34 -1.93
CA ARG A 92 -8.08 -11.12 -1.60
C ARG A 92 -7.21 -9.88 -1.36
N VAL A 93 -7.89 -8.73 -1.16
CA VAL A 93 -7.33 -7.60 -0.41
C VAL A 93 -7.18 -8.05 1.03
N GLU A 94 -5.96 -8.05 1.53
CA GLU A 94 -5.64 -8.48 2.88
C GLU A 94 -5.12 -7.29 3.68
N GLN A 95 -5.70 -7.09 4.87
CA GLN A 95 -5.28 -6.05 5.79
C GLN A 95 -4.48 -6.67 6.94
N PHE A 96 -3.35 -6.07 7.24
CA PHE A 96 -2.48 -6.51 8.33
C PHE A 96 -2.27 -5.38 9.33
N ALA A 97 -2.20 -5.75 10.61
CA ALA A 97 -1.76 -4.88 11.68
C ALA A 97 -0.37 -5.33 12.16
N SER A 98 0.55 -4.39 12.25
CA SER A 98 1.89 -4.61 12.79
C SER A 98 2.21 -3.61 13.90
N PRO A 99 3.24 -3.81 14.71
CA PRO A 99 3.67 -2.82 15.70
C PRO A 99 4.02 -1.45 15.11
N VAL A 100 4.40 -1.39 13.82
CA VAL A 100 4.85 -0.19 13.11
C VAL A 100 3.82 0.40 12.15
N GLY A 101 2.63 -0.15 12.07
CA GLY A 101 1.55 0.39 11.24
C GLY A 101 0.64 -0.66 10.63
N TYR A 102 -0.38 -0.18 9.93
CA TYR A 102 -1.25 -1.02 9.11
C TYR A 102 -0.67 -1.18 7.72
N ILE A 103 -0.88 -2.35 7.12
CA ILE A 103 -0.41 -2.68 5.78
C ILE A 103 -1.58 -3.30 5.03
N ASP A 104 -1.96 -2.68 3.93
CA ASP A 104 -2.99 -3.18 3.03
C ASP A 104 -2.33 -3.77 1.77
N VAL A 105 -2.52 -5.06 1.57
CA VAL A 105 -2.04 -5.79 0.37
C VAL A 105 -3.19 -5.90 -0.61
N LEU A 106 -3.06 -5.22 -1.74
CA LEU A 106 -4.08 -5.16 -2.78
C LEU A 106 -3.64 -5.95 -4.01
N ARG A 107 -4.48 -6.87 -4.47
CA ARG A 107 -4.23 -7.58 -5.72
C ARG A 107 -4.33 -6.68 -6.93
N GLU A 108 -5.27 -5.73 -6.90
CA GLU A 108 -5.51 -4.78 -7.98
C GLU A 108 -6.11 -3.47 -7.44
N LEU A 109 -5.90 -2.39 -8.16
CA LEU A 109 -6.60 -1.12 -7.98
C LEU A 109 -7.84 -1.08 -8.89
N ARG A 110 -8.97 -0.66 -8.32
CA ARG A 110 -10.21 -0.47 -9.10
C ARG A 110 -9.96 0.47 -10.28
N ALA A 111 -10.49 0.11 -11.44
CA ALA A 111 -10.38 0.82 -12.71
C ALA A 111 -8.95 0.94 -13.30
N VAL A 112 -7.94 0.35 -12.67
CA VAL A 112 -6.55 0.40 -13.15
C VAL A 112 -6.04 -1.00 -13.46
N GLY A 113 -6.10 -1.91 -12.49
CA GLY A 113 -5.60 -3.27 -12.59
C GLY A 113 -4.55 -3.60 -11.54
N GLY A 114 -3.82 -4.68 -11.76
CA GLY A 114 -2.80 -5.20 -10.87
C GLY A 114 -1.40 -4.62 -11.10
N TYR A 115 -0.40 -5.34 -10.59
CA TYR A 115 1.00 -4.92 -10.61
C TYR A 115 1.50 -4.50 -12.00
N ASP A 116 1.27 -5.30 -13.05
CA ASP A 116 1.80 -5.01 -14.39
C ASP A 116 1.19 -3.74 -15.01
N GLN A 117 -0.11 -3.52 -14.81
CA GLN A 117 -0.79 -2.32 -15.29
C GLN A 117 -0.28 -1.09 -14.55
N LEU A 118 -0.13 -1.17 -13.24
CA LEU A 118 0.40 -0.08 -12.42
C LEU A 118 1.85 0.23 -12.76
N LEU A 119 2.69 -0.79 -12.98
CA LEU A 119 4.11 -0.63 -13.30
C LEU A 119 4.33 0.18 -14.59
N ALA A 120 3.43 0.05 -15.56
CA ALA A 120 3.54 0.74 -16.84
C ALA A 120 3.59 2.28 -16.72
N ALA A 121 2.99 2.85 -15.66
CA ALA A 121 2.98 4.28 -15.39
C ALA A 121 3.63 4.68 -14.05
N ALA A 122 4.10 3.69 -13.27
CA ALA A 122 4.72 3.93 -11.97
C ALA A 122 6.05 4.68 -12.10
N GLU A 123 6.35 5.48 -11.09
CA GLU A 123 7.60 6.22 -10.98
C GLU A 123 8.49 5.58 -9.91
N LEU A 124 9.79 5.41 -10.21
CA LEU A 124 10.76 4.97 -9.22
C LEU A 124 11.21 6.16 -8.38
N ILE A 125 10.89 6.14 -7.09
CA ILE A 125 11.12 7.26 -6.18
C ILE A 125 11.91 6.75 -4.97
N ASP A 126 12.89 7.54 -4.52
CA ASP A 126 13.59 7.30 -3.25
C ASP A 126 12.74 7.81 -2.08
N ILE A 127 12.39 6.92 -1.17
CA ILE A 127 11.66 7.23 0.05
C ILE A 127 12.52 6.80 1.23
N ALA A 128 13.08 7.76 1.95
CA ALA A 128 13.95 7.52 3.11
C ALA A 128 15.12 6.54 2.82
N GLY A 129 15.71 6.63 1.63
CA GLY A 129 16.83 5.79 1.20
C GLY A 129 16.41 4.43 0.62
N VAL A 130 15.12 4.21 0.40
CA VAL A 130 14.57 3.01 -0.25
C VAL A 130 13.98 3.37 -1.60
N SER A 131 14.47 2.77 -2.68
CA SER A 131 13.91 2.96 -4.02
C SER A 131 12.63 2.15 -4.18
N VAL A 132 11.51 2.82 -4.37
CA VAL A 132 10.16 2.24 -4.44
C VAL A 132 9.46 2.68 -5.71
N TYR A 133 8.80 1.75 -6.41
CA TYR A 133 7.87 2.09 -7.46
C TYR A 133 6.58 2.65 -6.84
N VAL A 134 6.21 3.85 -7.22
CA VAL A 134 5.02 4.58 -6.74
C VAL A 134 4.03 4.69 -7.89
N ALA A 135 2.78 4.33 -7.66
CA ALA A 135 1.73 4.43 -8.66
C ALA A 135 1.58 5.88 -9.16
N ALA A 136 1.32 6.03 -10.44
CA ALA A 136 1.05 7.35 -11.02
C ALA A 136 -0.14 8.04 -10.35
N LEU A 137 -0.08 9.36 -10.23
CA LEU A 137 -1.16 10.14 -9.61
C LEU A 137 -2.51 9.95 -10.33
N ASP A 138 -2.50 9.80 -11.65
CA ASP A 138 -3.71 9.54 -12.43
C ASP A 138 -4.34 8.17 -12.09
N ASP A 139 -3.53 7.15 -11.82
CA ASP A 139 -4.00 5.82 -11.39
C ASP A 139 -4.61 5.87 -9.99
N ILE A 140 -3.99 6.62 -9.07
CA ILE A 140 -4.52 6.85 -7.73
C ILE A 140 -5.88 7.56 -7.81
N ILE A 141 -6.00 8.58 -8.63
CA ILE A 141 -7.25 9.31 -8.86
C ILE A 141 -8.33 8.37 -9.43
N ALA A 142 -8.00 7.62 -10.49
CA ALA A 142 -8.94 6.68 -11.13
C ALA A 142 -9.46 5.64 -10.14
N SER A 143 -8.57 5.08 -9.32
CA SER A 143 -8.94 4.10 -8.29
C SER A 143 -9.87 4.68 -7.23
N LYS A 144 -9.60 5.91 -6.75
CA LYS A 144 -10.46 6.59 -5.76
C LYS A 144 -11.83 6.95 -6.33
N GLN A 145 -11.89 7.40 -7.59
CA GLN A 145 -13.15 7.64 -8.29
C GLN A 145 -14.00 6.36 -8.38
N ALA A 146 -13.37 5.25 -8.75
CA ALA A 146 -14.04 3.96 -8.91
C ALA A 146 -14.45 3.34 -7.56
N ALA A 147 -13.67 3.53 -6.50
CA ALA A 147 -14.02 3.08 -5.15
C ALA A 147 -15.22 3.81 -4.56
N HIS A 148 -15.37 5.09 -4.89
CA HIS A 148 -16.52 5.93 -4.56
C HIS A 148 -16.90 5.97 -3.08
N ARG A 149 -15.94 5.69 -2.17
CA ARG A 149 -16.17 5.79 -0.74
C ARG A 149 -16.17 7.27 -0.30
N PRO A 150 -16.93 7.66 0.74
CA PRO A 150 -16.96 9.06 1.21
C PRO A 150 -15.57 9.67 1.44
N LYS A 151 -14.64 8.90 2.04
CA LYS A 151 -13.25 9.33 2.26
C LYS A 151 -12.49 9.58 0.97
N ASP A 152 -12.73 8.75 -0.07
CA ASP A 152 -12.07 8.90 -1.37
C ASP A 152 -12.59 10.14 -2.11
N LEU A 153 -13.91 10.31 -2.12
CA LEU A 153 -14.55 11.47 -2.75
C LEU A 153 -14.10 12.80 -2.12
N ALA A 154 -13.91 12.82 -0.80
CA ALA A 154 -13.42 13.99 -0.08
C ALA A 154 -11.98 14.39 -0.48
N GLN A 155 -11.15 13.46 -0.90
CA GLN A 155 -9.76 13.69 -1.31
C GLN A 155 -9.62 14.11 -2.78
N LEU A 156 -10.57 13.74 -3.65
CA LEU A 156 -10.47 13.98 -5.09
C LEU A 156 -10.24 15.44 -5.49
N PRO A 157 -10.90 16.46 -4.91
CA PRO A 157 -10.66 17.85 -5.28
C PRO A 157 -9.19 18.27 -5.12
N ALA A 158 -8.55 17.89 -4.02
CA ALA A 158 -7.14 18.18 -3.77
C ALA A 158 -6.22 17.43 -4.74
N LEU A 159 -6.54 16.17 -5.08
CA LEU A 159 -5.78 15.38 -6.04
C LEU A 159 -5.90 15.91 -7.47
N TYR A 160 -7.06 16.40 -7.87
CA TYR A 160 -7.24 17.07 -9.16
C TYR A 160 -6.42 18.36 -9.25
N ALA A 161 -6.46 19.19 -8.21
CA ALA A 161 -5.69 20.43 -8.16
C ALA A 161 -4.17 20.13 -8.24
N LEU A 162 -3.69 19.13 -7.49
CA LEU A 162 -2.31 18.69 -7.52
C LEU A 162 -1.90 18.19 -8.91
N ARG A 163 -2.73 17.35 -9.54
CA ARG A 163 -2.48 16.86 -10.91
C ARG A 163 -2.37 18.00 -11.90
N ASP A 164 -3.28 18.96 -11.85
CA ASP A 164 -3.32 20.09 -12.77
C ASP A 164 -2.09 21.00 -12.55
N GLU A 165 -1.66 21.20 -11.30
CA GLU A 165 -0.43 21.91 -10.96
C GLU A 165 0.81 21.21 -11.53
N LEU A 166 0.93 19.89 -11.33
CA LEU A 166 2.07 19.11 -11.83
C LEU A 166 2.14 19.13 -13.37
N ARG A 167 1.00 19.09 -14.05
CA ARG A 167 0.93 19.19 -15.52
C ARG A 167 1.28 20.58 -16.05
N ALA A 168 1.04 21.62 -15.27
CA ALA A 168 1.36 23.00 -15.64
C ALA A 168 2.85 23.36 -15.42
N ARG A 169 3.61 22.57 -14.66
CA ARG A 169 5.04 22.79 -14.44
C ARG A 169 5.81 22.52 -15.74
N PRO A 170 6.71 23.44 -16.17
CA PRO A 170 7.58 23.16 -17.28
C PRO A 170 8.42 21.92 -17.00
N ARG A 171 8.50 21.00 -17.94
CA ARG A 171 9.46 19.88 -17.87
C ARG A 171 10.87 20.45 -17.98
N PRO A 172 11.82 20.01 -17.12
CA PRO A 172 13.21 20.44 -17.20
C PRO A 172 13.87 20.04 -18.52
#